data_1dcba393ae466134b60efc0558443b76
#
_entry.id   1dcba393ae466134b60efc0558443b76
#
_cell.length_a   1.000
_cell.length_b   1.000
_cell.length_c   1.000
_cell.angle_alpha   90.00
_cell.angle_beta   90.00
_cell.angle_gamma   90.00
#
_symmetry.space_group_name_H-M   'P 1'
#
loop_
_entity.id
_entity.type
_entity.pdbx_description
1 polymer ?
#
loop_
_entity_poly.entity_id
_entity_poly.type
_entity_poly.pdbx_seq_one_letter_code
_entity_poly.pdbx_strand_id
1 'polypeptide(L)'
;MQEFAKVFIKKTFPNGMPFYTSSPSVSDKSLSPSGKSTLFVLIPLPVTEKDNEINIYSNEIEKIKTKIFDRFKHHNIDLTQDNIEFEKIYSPDKWKDLFGLYKTSAFGASHNLFNIGPFRNKNKSSYKGLYYVGASTTPGTGLPMVTLSGKLVSDRIENDLS
;
A
#
# COMPACT_ATOMS: atom_id res chain seq x y z
N MET A 1 -1.42 5.84 -18.20
CA MET A 1 -0.23 4.99 -18.08
C MET A 1 1.07 5.76 -17.79
N GLN A 2 1.35 6.85 -18.47
CA GLN A 2 2.59 7.64 -18.26
C GLN A 2 2.76 8.18 -16.84
N GLU A 3 1.69 8.64 -16.18
CA GLU A 3 1.76 9.16 -14.81
C GLU A 3 2.04 8.06 -13.77
N PHE A 4 1.51 6.85 -13.99
CA PHE A 4 1.81 5.69 -13.15
C PHE A 4 3.29 5.31 -13.22
N ALA A 5 3.87 5.36 -14.42
CA ALA A 5 5.29 5.12 -14.63
C ALA A 5 6.20 6.13 -13.89
N LYS A 6 5.75 7.40 -13.74
CA LYS A 6 6.50 8.40 -12.96
C LYS A 6 6.66 8.00 -11.49
N VAL A 7 5.61 7.44 -10.88
CA VAL A 7 5.67 6.97 -9.48
C VAL A 7 6.70 5.87 -9.29
N PHE A 8 6.67 4.84 -10.13
CA PHE A 8 7.48 3.64 -9.93
C PHE A 8 8.87 3.71 -10.54
N ILE A 9 9.03 4.40 -11.67
CA ILE A 9 10.30 4.46 -12.39
C ILE A 9 11.10 5.71 -12.01
N LYS A 10 10.45 6.88 -12.04
CA LYS A 10 11.12 8.16 -11.77
C LYS A 10 11.08 8.58 -10.30
N LYS A 11 10.32 7.87 -9.46
CA LYS A 11 10.12 8.19 -8.03
C LYS A 11 9.72 9.66 -7.81
N THR A 12 8.90 10.20 -8.70
CA THR A 12 8.42 11.57 -8.63
C THR A 12 6.93 11.61 -8.38
N PHE A 13 6.47 12.67 -7.72
CA PHE A 13 5.05 12.89 -7.50
C PHE A 13 4.34 13.17 -8.84
N PRO A 14 3.32 12.39 -9.24
CA PRO A 14 2.68 12.55 -10.53
C PRO A 14 1.77 13.78 -10.56
N ASN A 15 1.86 14.59 -11.61
CA ASN A 15 0.96 15.72 -11.79
C ASN A 15 -0.50 15.30 -12.00
N GLY A 16 -0.71 14.23 -12.73
CA GLY A 16 -2.03 13.63 -13.00
C GLY A 16 -2.42 12.53 -12.03
N MET A 17 -2.01 12.61 -10.81
CA MET A 17 -2.16 11.69 -9.68
C MET A 17 -3.23 10.59 -9.87
N PRO A 18 -2.86 9.38 -10.28
CA PRO A 18 -3.79 8.26 -10.34
C PRO A 18 -4.16 7.85 -8.90
N PHE A 19 -5.42 7.51 -8.67
CA PHE A 19 -5.87 6.93 -7.43
C PHE A 19 -6.92 5.85 -7.68
N TYR A 20 -7.01 4.93 -6.75
CA TYR A 20 -8.06 3.93 -6.69
C TYR A 20 -9.09 4.34 -5.65
N THR A 21 -10.36 4.09 -5.93
CA THR A 21 -11.44 4.36 -4.97
C THR A 21 -12.40 3.18 -4.91
N SER A 22 -12.96 2.94 -3.73
CA SER A 22 -13.97 1.94 -3.47
C SER A 22 -14.96 2.46 -2.43
N SER A 23 -16.24 2.16 -2.64
CA SER A 23 -17.33 2.45 -1.69
C SER A 23 -18.05 1.15 -1.34
N PRO A 24 -17.51 0.36 -0.40
CA PRO A 24 -18.06 -0.97 -0.08
C PRO A 24 -19.49 -0.90 0.46
N SER A 25 -19.90 0.19 1.09
CA SER A 25 -21.28 0.40 1.55
C SER A 25 -22.32 0.48 0.43
N VAL A 26 -21.92 0.62 -0.83
CA VAL A 26 -22.84 0.51 -1.98
C VAL A 26 -23.32 -0.92 -2.14
N SER A 27 -22.42 -1.88 -1.98
CA SER A 27 -22.74 -3.32 -2.09
C SER A 27 -23.27 -3.93 -0.79
N ASP A 28 -22.74 -3.47 0.34
CA ASP A 28 -23.14 -3.95 1.68
C ASP A 28 -23.51 -2.76 2.58
N LYS A 29 -24.81 -2.57 2.78
CA LYS A 29 -25.34 -1.46 3.58
C LYS A 29 -24.97 -1.53 5.07
N SER A 30 -24.56 -2.70 5.58
CA SER A 30 -24.12 -2.85 6.96
C SER A 30 -22.79 -2.15 7.27
N LEU A 31 -22.03 -1.77 6.24
CA LEU A 31 -20.73 -1.13 6.34
C LEU A 31 -20.78 0.40 6.54
N SER A 32 -21.97 0.96 6.68
CA SER A 32 -22.16 2.38 7.02
C SER A 32 -23.47 2.60 7.81
N PRO A 33 -23.56 3.64 8.63
CA PRO A 33 -24.83 4.06 9.22
C PRO A 33 -25.87 4.41 8.14
N SER A 34 -27.15 4.37 8.52
CA SER A 34 -28.25 4.73 7.60
C SER A 34 -28.06 6.14 7.03
N GLY A 35 -28.26 6.27 5.72
CA GLY A 35 -28.09 7.55 5.00
C GLY A 35 -26.63 7.97 4.77
N LYS A 36 -25.66 7.14 5.15
CA LYS A 36 -24.23 7.44 4.99
C LYS A 36 -23.55 6.42 4.08
N SER A 37 -22.33 6.76 3.66
CA SER A 37 -21.51 5.88 2.83
C SER A 37 -20.07 5.86 3.33
N THR A 38 -19.39 4.75 3.11
CA THR A 38 -17.95 4.63 3.29
C THR A 38 -17.25 4.86 1.97
N LEU A 39 -16.13 5.58 2.00
CA LEU A 39 -15.28 5.79 0.84
C LEU A 39 -13.83 5.47 1.21
N PHE A 40 -13.24 4.56 0.47
CA PHE A 40 -11.81 4.25 0.54
C PHE A 40 -11.11 4.87 -0.66
N VAL A 41 -10.00 5.56 -0.41
CA VAL A 41 -9.16 6.15 -1.47
C VAL A 41 -7.72 5.69 -1.25
N LEU A 42 -7.12 5.10 -2.28
CA LEU A 42 -5.72 4.67 -2.28
C LEU A 42 -4.94 5.45 -3.34
N ILE A 43 -3.86 6.07 -2.91
CA ILE A 43 -2.98 6.86 -3.78
C ILE A 43 -1.61 6.18 -3.81
N PRO A 44 -1.13 5.73 -4.99
CA PRO A 44 0.22 5.21 -5.11
C PRO A 44 1.23 6.36 -5.00
N LEU A 45 2.11 6.26 -4.02
CA LEU A 45 3.19 7.21 -3.80
C LEU A 45 4.54 6.53 -4.01
N PRO A 46 5.58 7.27 -4.44
CA PRO A 46 6.94 6.74 -4.51
C PRO A 46 7.43 6.32 -3.12
N VAL A 47 8.29 5.31 -3.06
CA VAL A 47 9.02 5.00 -1.83
C VAL A 47 10.03 6.11 -1.56
N THR A 48 10.29 6.39 -0.29
CA THR A 48 11.29 7.38 0.13
C THR A 48 12.70 6.78 0.11
N GLU A 49 13.67 7.52 -0.37
CA GLU A 49 15.09 7.10 -0.31
C GLU A 49 15.72 7.46 1.03
N LYS A 50 15.30 8.58 1.61
CA LYS A 50 15.80 9.12 2.87
C LYS A 50 14.66 9.41 3.84
N ASP A 51 14.93 9.31 5.13
CA ASP A 51 13.92 9.54 6.17
C ASP A 51 13.37 10.98 6.17
N ASN A 52 14.17 11.97 5.80
CA ASN A 52 13.72 13.36 5.70
C ASN A 52 12.74 13.63 4.54
N GLU A 53 12.63 12.71 3.58
CA GLU A 53 11.68 12.83 2.46
C GLU A 53 10.26 12.41 2.85
N ILE A 54 10.09 11.72 3.96
CA ILE A 54 8.78 11.21 4.42
C ILE A 54 7.82 12.37 4.70
N ASN A 55 8.31 13.44 5.31
CA ASN A 55 7.49 14.60 5.67
C ASN A 55 6.95 15.39 4.47
N ILE A 56 7.54 15.21 3.27
CA ILE A 56 7.05 15.86 2.05
C ILE A 56 5.61 15.43 1.77
N TYR A 57 5.28 14.15 1.95
CA TYR A 57 3.93 13.66 1.68
C TYR A 57 2.92 14.16 2.69
N SER A 58 3.29 14.25 3.97
CA SER A 58 2.41 14.77 5.01
C SER A 58 2.07 16.25 4.77
N ASN A 59 3.01 17.05 4.28
CA ASN A 59 2.81 18.45 3.93
C ASN A 59 1.94 18.66 2.66
N GLU A 60 1.84 17.65 1.80
CA GLU A 60 1.08 17.72 0.54
C GLU A 60 -0.35 17.14 0.66
N ILE A 61 -0.74 16.61 1.84
CA ILE A 61 -2.03 15.92 2.03
C ILE A 61 -3.20 16.79 1.59
N GLU A 62 -3.25 18.05 1.99
CA GLU A 62 -4.37 18.95 1.65
C GLU A 62 -4.43 19.24 0.14
N LYS A 63 -3.30 19.39 -0.52
CA LYS A 63 -3.24 19.53 -1.98
C LYS A 63 -3.71 18.26 -2.69
N ILE A 64 -3.37 17.11 -2.12
CA ILE A 64 -3.80 15.80 -2.62
C ILE A 64 -5.33 15.69 -2.51
N LYS A 65 -5.90 16.03 -1.35
CA LYS A 65 -7.35 16.03 -1.13
C LYS A 65 -8.08 16.92 -2.12
N THR A 66 -7.61 18.16 -2.30
CA THR A 66 -8.18 19.08 -3.28
C THR A 66 -8.25 18.46 -4.68
N LYS A 67 -7.15 17.86 -5.16
CA LYS A 67 -7.12 17.18 -6.46
C LYS A 67 -8.09 16.00 -6.54
N ILE A 68 -8.30 15.27 -5.45
CA ILE A 68 -9.27 14.17 -5.39
C ILE A 68 -10.68 14.74 -5.49
N PHE A 69 -11.03 15.77 -4.73
CA PHE A 69 -12.35 16.40 -4.76
C PHE A 69 -12.67 16.97 -6.15
N ASP A 70 -11.72 17.66 -6.77
CA ASP A 70 -11.86 18.16 -8.14
C ASP A 70 -12.16 17.02 -9.13
N ARG A 71 -11.47 15.88 -8.97
CA ARG A 71 -11.69 14.72 -9.83
C ARG A 71 -13.07 14.10 -9.63
N PHE A 72 -13.55 13.97 -8.40
CA PHE A 72 -14.91 13.52 -8.09
C PHE A 72 -15.95 14.45 -8.70
N LYS A 73 -15.76 15.76 -8.55
CA LYS A 73 -16.62 16.78 -9.15
C LYS A 73 -16.71 16.65 -10.69
N HIS A 74 -15.60 16.39 -11.36
CA HIS A 74 -15.58 16.12 -12.80
C HIS A 74 -16.42 14.90 -13.23
N HIS A 75 -16.65 13.97 -12.31
CA HIS A 75 -17.50 12.79 -12.51
C HIS A 75 -18.90 12.96 -11.92
N ASN A 76 -19.33 14.19 -11.64
CA ASN A 76 -20.63 14.52 -11.03
C ASN A 76 -20.85 13.85 -9.66
N ILE A 77 -19.78 13.60 -8.91
CA ILE A 77 -19.83 13.15 -7.53
C ILE A 77 -19.51 14.35 -6.64
N ASP A 78 -20.50 14.78 -5.88
CA ASP A 78 -20.36 15.92 -4.96
C ASP A 78 -19.70 15.45 -3.65
N LEU A 79 -18.39 15.37 -3.65
CA LEU A 79 -17.59 15.10 -2.48
C LEU A 79 -16.88 16.38 -2.05
N THR A 80 -17.29 16.91 -0.91
CA THR A 80 -16.71 18.10 -0.29
C THR A 80 -16.32 17.83 1.15
N GLN A 81 -15.52 18.69 1.74
CA GLN A 81 -15.13 18.56 3.16
C GLN A 81 -16.35 18.63 4.09
N ASP A 82 -17.39 19.38 3.73
CA ASP A 82 -18.57 19.59 4.57
C ASP A 82 -19.46 18.36 4.70
N ASN A 83 -19.37 17.43 3.74
CA ASN A 83 -20.14 16.17 3.79
C ASN A 83 -19.30 14.96 4.25
N ILE A 84 -18.10 15.20 4.79
CA ILE A 84 -17.26 14.19 5.42
C ILE A 84 -17.42 14.29 6.94
N GLU A 85 -18.05 13.29 7.54
CA GLU A 85 -18.22 13.23 8.99
C GLU A 85 -17.01 12.68 9.73
N PHE A 86 -16.30 11.77 9.09
CA PHE A 86 -15.10 11.12 9.65
C PHE A 86 -14.09 10.86 8.56
N GLU A 87 -12.84 11.19 8.85
CA GLU A 87 -11.72 10.94 7.97
C GLU A 87 -10.55 10.31 8.72
N LYS A 88 -9.94 9.31 8.13
CA LYS A 88 -8.70 8.73 8.62
C LYS A 88 -7.69 8.61 7.50
N ILE A 89 -6.55 9.29 7.64
CA ILE A 89 -5.48 9.31 6.66
C ILE A 89 -4.30 8.52 7.19
N TYR A 90 -3.82 7.58 6.36
CA TYR A 90 -2.56 6.87 6.56
C TYR A 90 -1.53 7.39 5.55
N SER A 91 -0.74 8.36 5.98
CA SER A 91 0.42 8.87 5.24
C SER A 91 1.62 7.91 5.32
N PRO A 92 2.62 8.05 4.45
CA PRO A 92 3.80 7.16 4.45
C PRO A 92 4.55 7.12 5.80
N ASP A 93 4.64 8.23 6.52
CA ASP A 93 5.20 8.33 7.87
C ASP A 93 4.41 7.44 8.86
N LYS A 94 3.08 7.58 8.89
CA LYS A 94 2.22 6.75 9.75
C LYS A 94 2.33 5.26 9.40
N TRP A 95 2.44 4.92 8.12
CA TRP A 95 2.66 3.53 7.71
C TRP A 95 4.01 3.00 8.18
N LYS A 96 5.07 3.81 8.09
CA LYS A 96 6.40 3.46 8.61
C LYS A 96 6.33 3.19 10.12
N ASP A 97 5.72 4.10 10.88
CA ASP A 97 5.65 4.00 12.35
C ASP A 97 4.79 2.83 12.82
N LEU A 98 3.65 2.60 12.17
CA LEU A 98 2.73 1.52 12.56
C LEU A 98 3.23 0.12 12.19
N PHE A 99 3.93 -0.02 11.06
CA PHE A 99 4.27 -1.32 10.47
C PHE A 99 5.77 -1.56 10.33
N GLY A 100 6.61 -0.63 10.76
CA GLY A 100 8.08 -0.75 10.67
C GLY A 100 8.59 -0.85 9.23
N LEU A 101 7.96 -0.15 8.29
CA LEU A 101 8.26 -0.30 6.87
C LEU A 101 9.60 0.32 6.49
N TYR A 102 10.48 -0.47 5.90
CA TYR A 102 11.71 0.04 5.32
C TYR A 102 11.39 0.95 4.11
N LYS A 103 11.90 2.19 4.12
CA LYS A 103 11.66 3.20 3.07
C LYS A 103 10.19 3.39 2.70
N THR A 104 9.28 3.25 3.66
CA THR A 104 7.82 3.34 3.46
C THR A 104 7.24 2.34 2.43
N SER A 105 7.96 1.27 2.12
CA SER A 105 7.55 0.28 1.13
C SER A 105 6.47 -0.66 1.66
N ALA A 106 5.21 -0.34 1.42
CA ALA A 106 4.06 -1.15 1.85
C ALA A 106 3.96 -2.51 1.11
N PHE A 107 4.58 -2.64 -0.05
CA PHE A 107 4.51 -3.85 -0.89
C PHE A 107 5.77 -4.72 -0.82
N GLY A 108 6.70 -4.40 0.10
CA GLY A 108 7.94 -5.14 0.28
C GLY A 108 8.97 -4.88 -0.83
N ALA A 109 9.81 -5.89 -1.12
CA ALA A 109 10.85 -5.78 -2.13
C ALA A 109 10.28 -5.52 -3.53
N SER A 110 10.98 -4.71 -4.32
CA SER A 110 10.57 -4.33 -5.68
C SER A 110 10.42 -5.57 -6.59
N HIS A 111 9.51 -5.47 -7.57
CA HIS A 111 9.22 -6.54 -8.53
C HIS A 111 10.01 -6.34 -9.84
N ASN A 112 11.32 -6.13 -9.75
CA ASN A 112 12.19 -6.16 -10.92
C ASN A 112 12.60 -7.60 -11.25
N LEU A 113 13.24 -7.81 -12.42
CA LEU A 113 13.63 -9.14 -12.91
C LEU A 113 14.49 -9.93 -11.92
N PHE A 114 15.27 -9.25 -11.08
CA PHE A 114 16.15 -9.87 -10.07
C PHE A 114 15.46 -10.13 -8.73
N ASN A 115 14.18 -9.75 -8.59
CA ASN A 115 13.41 -9.90 -7.36
C ASN A 115 12.06 -10.60 -7.58
N ILE A 116 11.90 -11.37 -8.68
CA ILE A 116 10.68 -12.12 -8.96
C ILE A 116 10.99 -13.61 -9.16
N GLY A 117 9.99 -14.46 -8.96
CA GLY A 117 10.10 -15.90 -9.16
C GLY A 117 11.26 -16.50 -8.36
N PRO A 118 12.16 -17.26 -9.01
CA PRO A 118 13.28 -17.94 -8.34
C PRO A 118 14.33 -17.01 -7.75
N PHE A 119 14.37 -15.73 -8.17
CA PHE A 119 15.31 -14.72 -7.69
C PHE A 119 14.80 -13.96 -6.47
N ARG A 120 13.54 -14.18 -6.07
CA ARG A 120 13.00 -13.55 -4.88
C ARG A 120 13.63 -14.13 -3.62
N ASN A 121 13.74 -13.31 -2.58
CA ASN A 121 14.29 -13.75 -1.30
C ASN A 121 13.62 -15.03 -0.79
N LYS A 122 14.45 -15.97 -0.35
CA LYS A 122 13.99 -17.25 0.19
C LYS A 122 13.31 -17.03 1.56
N ASN A 123 12.43 -17.96 1.93
CA ASN A 123 11.80 -17.98 3.25
C ASN A 123 12.70 -18.53 4.37
N LYS A 124 13.82 -19.18 4.03
CA LYS A 124 14.78 -19.75 4.98
C LYS A 124 16.13 -19.05 4.84
N SER A 125 16.68 -18.62 5.95
CA SER A 125 18.02 -18.04 6.05
C SER A 125 19.11 -19.11 5.94
N SER A 126 20.35 -18.67 5.68
CA SER A 126 21.57 -19.49 5.89
C SER A 126 21.85 -19.71 7.39
N TYR A 127 21.34 -18.87 8.26
CA TYR A 127 21.43 -19.07 9.70
C TYR A 127 20.38 -20.08 10.16
N LYS A 128 20.83 -21.08 10.95
CA LYS A 128 19.94 -22.12 11.49
C LYS A 128 18.85 -21.50 12.37
N GLY A 129 17.60 -21.92 12.15
CA GLY A 129 16.45 -21.49 12.94
C GLY A 129 15.90 -20.10 12.58
N LEU A 130 16.43 -19.42 11.57
CA LEU A 130 15.94 -18.11 11.11
C LEU A 130 15.15 -18.25 9.81
N TYR A 131 13.90 -17.79 9.83
CA TYR A 131 12.98 -17.84 8.70
C TYR A 131 12.35 -16.46 8.43
N TYR A 132 11.94 -16.22 7.19
CA TYR A 132 11.36 -14.97 6.73
C TYR A 132 9.98 -15.21 6.12
N VAL A 133 9.02 -14.38 6.51
CA VAL A 133 7.63 -14.43 6.04
C VAL A 133 7.24 -13.05 5.52
N GLY A 134 6.36 -13.02 4.53
CA GLY A 134 5.69 -11.78 4.11
C GLY A 134 6.05 -11.31 2.70
N ALA A 135 5.68 -10.07 2.42
CA ALA A 135 5.69 -9.50 1.07
C ALA A 135 7.07 -9.43 0.41
N SER A 136 8.17 -9.37 1.18
CA SER A 136 9.54 -9.31 0.64
C SER A 136 10.15 -10.68 0.30
N THR A 137 9.45 -11.78 0.62
CA THR A 137 9.92 -13.16 0.41
C THR A 137 9.07 -13.88 -0.64
N THR A 138 9.45 -15.11 -0.96
CA THR A 138 8.67 -16.01 -1.82
C THR A 138 7.34 -16.38 -1.15
N PRO A 139 6.18 -16.35 -1.88
CA PRO A 139 6.06 -16.12 -3.33
C PRO A 139 5.95 -14.63 -3.73
N GLY A 140 5.69 -13.70 -2.82
CA GLY A 140 5.64 -12.29 -3.16
C GLY A 140 4.65 -11.46 -2.36
N THR A 141 4.23 -10.32 -2.93
CA THR A 141 3.30 -9.37 -2.33
C THR A 141 1.85 -9.68 -2.70
N GLY A 142 0.93 -9.14 -1.91
CA GLY A 142 -0.51 -9.33 -2.02
C GLY A 142 -1.04 -10.31 -0.98
N LEU A 143 -2.26 -10.11 -0.51
CA LEU A 143 -2.85 -10.87 0.60
C LEU A 143 -2.76 -12.40 0.42
N PRO A 144 -3.12 -13.00 -0.74
CA PRO A 144 -2.97 -14.42 -0.95
C PRO A 144 -1.50 -14.88 -0.87
N MET A 145 -0.58 -14.09 -1.43
CA MET A 145 0.84 -14.45 -1.49
C MET A 145 1.51 -14.39 -0.13
N VAL A 146 1.21 -13.37 0.70
CA VAL A 146 1.79 -13.28 2.05
C VAL A 146 1.24 -14.37 2.96
N THR A 147 -0.04 -14.74 2.81
CA THR A 147 -0.63 -15.88 3.53
C THR A 147 0.05 -17.20 3.14
N LEU A 148 0.24 -17.41 1.83
CA LEU A 148 0.98 -18.58 1.34
C LEU A 148 2.44 -18.59 1.81
N SER A 149 3.08 -17.44 1.91
CA SER A 149 4.43 -17.32 2.49
C SER A 149 4.48 -17.85 3.93
N GLY A 150 3.45 -17.54 4.74
CA GLY A 150 3.30 -18.08 6.09
C GLY A 150 3.22 -19.60 6.11
N LYS A 151 2.34 -20.17 5.28
CA LYS A 151 2.21 -21.63 5.14
C LYS A 151 3.52 -22.30 4.74
N LEU A 152 4.22 -21.78 3.72
CA LEU A 152 5.49 -22.31 3.25
C LEU A 152 6.57 -22.30 4.34
N VAL A 153 6.56 -21.31 5.23
CA VAL A 153 7.50 -21.26 6.36
C VAL A 153 7.11 -22.27 7.43
N SER A 154 5.83 -22.43 7.75
CA SER A 154 5.37 -23.44 8.69
C SER A 154 5.81 -24.84 8.25
N ASP A 155 5.51 -25.21 7.00
CA ASP A 155 5.88 -26.51 6.42
C ASP A 155 7.42 -26.75 6.50
N ARG A 156 8.23 -25.69 6.29
CA ARG A 156 9.69 -25.78 6.39
C ARG A 156 10.20 -25.97 7.81
N ILE A 157 9.59 -25.28 8.76
CA ILE A 157 9.95 -25.43 10.18
C ILE A 157 9.65 -26.85 10.65
N GLU A 158 8.49 -27.39 10.31
CA GLU A 158 8.11 -28.76 10.62
C GLU A 158 9.13 -29.77 10.06
N ASN A 159 9.51 -29.61 8.78
CA ASN A 159 10.52 -30.47 8.15
C ASN A 159 11.93 -30.31 8.73
N ASP A 160 12.28 -29.14 9.26
CA ASP A 160 13.61 -28.90 9.87
C ASP A 160 13.68 -29.40 11.34
N LEU A 161 12.54 -29.66 11.98
CA LEU A 161 12.44 -30.16 13.34
C LEU A 161 12.20 -31.69 13.43
N SER A 162 11.75 -32.29 12.33
CA SER A 162 11.57 -33.72 12.18
C SER A 162 12.88 -34.42 11.80
#